data_fd7c8cd45707c33312ca457fd1e7247a
#
_entry.id   fd7c8cd45707c33312ca457fd1e7247a
#
_cell.length_a   1.000
_cell.length_b   1.000
_cell.length_c   1.000
_cell.angle_alpha   90.00
_cell.angle_beta   90.00
_cell.angle_gamma   90.00
#
_symmetry.space_group_name_H-M   'P 1'
#
loop_
_entity.id
_entity.type
_entity.pdbx_description
1 polymer ?
#
loop_
_entity_poly.entity_id
_entity_poly.type
_entity_poly.pdbx_seq_one_letter_code
_entity_poly.pdbx_strand_id
1 'polypeptide(L)'
;MALVSLNSDIKRVFQYHGAEHKSIYCYENDLELTVENAKKFGRLHPRCGTNFLFIVMFTSIILFSFFGWPNPLLRVAIRIICIPIVAGIAYEIIKFLGKYNNKFTKIVAYPGMMLQKFTTKEPDDEQLEVAL
;
A
#
# COMPACT_ATOMS: atom_id res chain seq x y z
N MET A 1 1.34 9.52 12.27
CA MET A 1 1.14 9.72 10.82
C MET A 1 0.57 11.09 10.49
N ALA A 2 -0.55 11.53 11.10
CA ALA A 2 -1.11 12.86 10.83
C ALA A 2 -0.17 14.02 11.18
N LEU A 3 0.50 13.96 12.34
CA LEU A 3 1.49 14.97 12.74
C LEU A 3 2.71 14.99 11.82
N VAL A 4 3.13 13.82 11.35
CA VAL A 4 4.25 13.66 10.39
C VAL A 4 3.89 14.30 9.06
N SER A 5 2.64 14.18 8.61
CA SER A 5 2.17 14.77 7.35
C SER A 5 2.08 16.30 7.37
N LEU A 6 2.18 16.93 8.55
CA LEU A 6 2.21 18.39 8.66
C LEU A 6 3.58 18.98 8.37
N ASN A 7 4.64 18.17 8.41
CA ASN A 7 5.98 18.61 8.04
C ASN A 7 6.05 18.81 6.52
N SER A 8 6.59 19.96 6.07
CA SER A 8 6.65 20.31 4.64
C SER A 8 7.43 19.32 3.79
N ASP A 9 8.55 18.80 4.30
CA ASP A 9 9.37 17.84 3.56
C ASP A 9 8.67 16.51 3.42
N ILE A 10 8.03 16.03 4.48
CA ILE A 10 7.26 14.78 4.49
C ILE A 10 6.01 14.94 3.62
N LYS A 11 5.37 16.11 3.65
CA LYS A 11 4.25 16.43 2.77
C LYS A 11 4.66 16.28 1.29
N ARG A 12 5.83 16.76 0.91
CA ARG A 12 6.34 16.60 -0.46
C ARG A 12 6.54 15.13 -0.82
N VAL A 13 7.12 14.33 0.08
CA VAL A 13 7.28 12.89 -0.13
C VAL A 13 5.92 12.23 -0.35
N PHE A 14 4.91 12.59 0.43
CA PHE A 14 3.57 12.06 0.27
C PHE A 14 2.89 12.53 -1.02
N GLN A 15 3.19 13.73 -1.48
CA GLN A 15 2.72 14.22 -2.78
C GLN A 15 3.33 13.41 -3.93
N TYR A 16 4.62 13.11 -3.88
CA TYR A 16 5.28 12.23 -4.86
C TYR A 16 4.73 10.81 -4.82
N HIS A 17 4.42 10.30 -3.64
CA HIS A 17 3.76 9.00 -3.48
C HIS A 17 2.39 9.00 -4.18
N GLY A 18 1.61 10.04 -3.99
CA GLY A 18 0.34 10.20 -4.70
C GLY A 18 0.51 10.33 -6.22
N ALA A 19 1.56 11.03 -6.65
CA ALA A 19 1.89 11.15 -8.06
C ALA A 19 2.26 9.80 -8.69
N GLU A 20 3.01 8.99 -7.96
CA GLU A 20 3.34 7.62 -8.38
C GLU A 20 2.09 6.79 -8.61
N HIS A 21 1.14 6.81 -7.67
CA HIS A 21 -0.12 6.09 -7.82
C HIS A 21 -0.91 6.53 -9.06
N LYS A 22 -0.99 7.82 -9.30
CA LYS A 22 -1.66 8.37 -10.49
C LYS A 22 -0.99 7.93 -11.78
N SER A 23 0.34 7.91 -11.79
CA SER A 23 1.13 7.45 -12.94
C SER A 23 0.91 5.97 -13.23
N ILE A 24 0.85 5.14 -12.17
CA ILE A 24 0.59 3.71 -12.29
C ILE A 24 -0.81 3.47 -12.85
N TYR A 25 -1.81 4.20 -12.40
CA TYR A 25 -3.16 4.12 -12.96
C TYR A 25 -3.19 4.47 -14.45
N CYS A 26 -2.46 5.50 -14.86
CA CYS A 26 -2.30 5.84 -16.27
C CYS A 26 -1.77 4.66 -17.08
N TYR A 27 -0.71 4.04 -16.59
CA TYR A 27 -0.05 2.90 -17.22
C TYR A 27 -0.99 1.68 -17.29
N GLU A 28 -1.68 1.38 -16.20
CA GLU A 28 -2.59 0.23 -16.12
C GLU A 28 -3.80 0.37 -17.05
N ASN A 29 -4.20 1.59 -17.39
CA ASN A 29 -5.31 1.86 -18.31
C ASN A 29 -4.86 2.11 -19.75
N ASP A 30 -3.60 1.83 -20.08
CA ASP A 30 -3.02 1.99 -21.42
C ASP A 30 -3.15 3.41 -21.97
N LEU A 31 -3.15 4.41 -21.10
CA LEU A 31 -3.18 5.81 -21.47
C LEU A 31 -1.78 6.35 -21.64
N GLU A 32 -1.63 7.37 -22.48
CA GLU A 32 -0.38 8.11 -22.61
C GLU A 32 0.02 8.70 -21.27
N LEU A 33 1.31 8.58 -20.89
CA LEU A 33 1.83 9.05 -19.62
C LEU A 33 2.02 10.58 -19.66
N THR A 34 0.91 11.30 -19.51
CA THR A 34 0.87 12.75 -19.48
C THR A 34 0.28 13.25 -18.16
N VAL A 35 0.64 14.46 -17.78
CA VAL A 35 0.10 15.11 -16.57
C VAL A 35 -1.43 15.18 -16.63
N GLU A 36 -1.98 15.51 -17.79
CA GLU A 36 -3.43 15.61 -17.98
C GLU A 36 -4.13 14.27 -17.72
N ASN A 37 -3.59 13.18 -18.24
CA ASN A 37 -4.16 11.85 -18.05
C ASN A 37 -4.01 11.39 -16.59
N ALA A 38 -2.85 11.64 -15.98
CA ALA A 38 -2.61 11.27 -14.59
C ALA A 38 -3.55 11.99 -13.62
N LYS A 39 -3.88 13.25 -13.87
CA LYS A 39 -4.81 14.03 -13.05
C LYS A 39 -6.21 13.43 -12.97
N LYS A 40 -6.61 12.62 -13.93
CA LYS A 40 -7.95 12.00 -13.97
C LYS A 40 -8.12 10.91 -12.91
N PHE A 41 -7.04 10.40 -12.35
CA PHE A 41 -7.07 9.29 -11.39
C PHE A 41 -6.92 9.77 -9.95
N GLY A 42 -7.40 8.94 -9.02
CA GLY A 42 -7.19 9.15 -7.59
C GLY A 42 -5.77 8.82 -7.15
N ARG A 43 -5.39 9.29 -5.97
CA ARG A 43 -4.07 9.02 -5.39
C ARG A 43 -4.00 7.72 -4.58
N LEU A 44 -5.12 7.01 -4.41
CA LEU A 44 -5.19 5.76 -3.65
C LEU A 44 -5.08 4.58 -4.60
N HIS A 45 -4.20 3.64 -4.29
CA HIS A 45 -3.98 2.45 -5.13
C HIS A 45 -3.95 1.18 -4.28
N PRO A 46 -4.66 0.09 -4.66
CA PRO A 46 -4.73 -1.13 -3.85
C PRO A 46 -3.40 -1.90 -3.75
N ARG A 47 -2.49 -1.72 -4.70
CA ARG A 47 -1.18 -2.40 -4.73
C ARG A 47 -0.05 -1.57 -4.13
N CYS A 48 -0.37 -0.61 -3.27
CA CYS A 48 0.62 0.21 -2.61
C CYS A 48 1.37 -0.54 -1.51
N GLY A 49 2.64 -0.18 -1.28
CA GLY A 49 3.43 -0.72 -0.19
C GLY A 49 2.81 -0.50 1.19
N THR A 50 2.10 0.60 1.39
CA THR A 50 1.35 0.85 2.63
C THR A 50 0.25 -0.18 2.84
N ASN A 51 -0.49 -0.51 1.78
CA ASN A 51 -1.50 -1.56 1.82
C ASN A 51 -0.86 -2.93 2.05
N PHE A 52 0.28 -3.17 1.43
CA PHE A 52 1.05 -4.40 1.65
C PHE A 52 1.45 -4.56 3.11
N LEU A 53 1.97 -3.51 3.75
CA LEU A 53 2.32 -3.55 5.17
C LEU A 53 1.13 -3.84 6.06
N PHE A 54 -0.03 -3.26 5.76
CA PHE A 54 -1.26 -3.53 6.49
C PHE A 54 -1.66 -5.01 6.38
N ILE A 55 -1.59 -5.57 5.18
CA ILE A 55 -1.92 -6.98 4.94
C ILE A 55 -0.92 -7.91 5.63
N VAL A 56 0.38 -7.57 5.60
CA VAL A 56 1.43 -8.30 6.32
C VAL A 56 1.13 -8.31 7.82
N MET A 57 0.80 -7.17 8.40
CA MET A 57 0.46 -7.07 9.82
C MET A 57 -0.74 -7.94 10.16
N PHE A 58 -1.82 -7.84 9.41
CA PHE A 58 -3.05 -8.59 9.63
C PHE A 58 -2.81 -10.10 9.48
N THR A 59 -2.12 -10.51 8.42
CA THR A 59 -1.76 -11.91 8.18
C THR A 59 -0.89 -12.47 9.30
N SER A 60 0.06 -11.66 9.79
CA SER A 60 0.93 -12.04 10.90
C SER A 60 0.15 -12.29 12.18
N ILE A 61 -0.81 -11.42 12.50
CA ILE A 61 -1.65 -11.57 13.70
C ILE A 61 -2.42 -12.88 13.63
N ILE A 62 -3.03 -13.18 12.49
CA ILE A 62 -3.79 -14.43 12.30
C ILE A 62 -2.87 -15.65 12.41
N LEU A 63 -1.76 -15.65 11.68
CA LEU A 63 -0.84 -16.78 11.63
C LEU A 63 -0.25 -17.06 13.01
N PHE A 64 0.23 -16.03 13.70
CA PHE A 64 0.88 -16.23 15.01
C PHE A 64 -0.11 -16.57 16.12
N SER A 65 -1.39 -16.32 15.94
CA SER A 65 -2.40 -16.75 16.90
C SER A 65 -2.50 -18.28 17.04
N PHE A 66 -2.09 -19.02 16.00
CA PHE A 66 -2.10 -20.50 16.03
C PHE A 66 -0.92 -21.09 16.81
N PHE A 67 0.14 -20.34 17.06
CA PHE A 67 1.35 -20.84 17.74
C PHE A 67 1.31 -20.68 19.26
N GLY A 68 0.28 -20.04 19.83
CA GLY A 68 0.15 -19.80 21.26
C GLY A 68 1.25 -18.87 21.80
N TRP A 69 1.67 -19.11 23.05
CA TRP A 69 2.64 -18.28 23.74
C TRP A 69 3.89 -19.10 24.13
N PRO A 70 4.76 -19.47 23.16
CA PRO A 70 5.99 -20.18 23.48
C PRO A 70 6.97 -19.28 24.24
N ASN A 71 8.09 -19.88 24.72
CA ASN A 71 9.13 -19.09 25.37
C ASN A 71 9.70 -18.01 24.42
N PRO A 72 10.32 -16.94 24.94
CA PRO A 72 10.75 -15.82 24.09
C PRO A 72 11.69 -16.21 22.94
N LEU A 73 12.61 -17.16 23.18
CA LEU A 73 13.55 -17.59 22.15
C LEU A 73 12.85 -18.31 21.00
N LEU A 74 11.96 -19.25 21.34
CA LEU A 74 11.19 -19.98 20.34
C LEU A 74 10.25 -19.05 19.57
N ARG A 75 9.68 -18.04 20.23
CA ARG A 75 8.83 -17.04 19.61
C ARG A 75 9.58 -16.26 18.52
N VAL A 76 10.80 -15.82 18.81
CA VAL A 76 11.64 -15.12 17.83
C VAL A 76 11.97 -16.03 16.65
N ALA A 77 12.35 -17.29 16.93
CA ALA A 77 12.68 -18.26 15.89
C ALA A 77 11.49 -18.53 14.96
N ILE A 78 10.28 -18.70 15.50
CA ILE A 78 9.07 -18.91 14.72
C ILE A 78 8.78 -17.69 13.84
N ARG A 79 8.92 -16.48 14.37
CA ARG A 79 8.72 -15.25 13.59
C ARG A 79 9.67 -15.14 12.43
N ILE A 80 10.95 -15.41 12.66
CA ILE A 80 11.98 -15.36 11.60
C ILE A 80 11.68 -16.37 10.51
N ILE A 81 11.33 -17.61 10.87
CA ILE A 81 11.00 -18.66 9.90
C ILE A 81 9.73 -18.32 9.13
N CYS A 82 8.76 -17.68 9.76
CA CYS A 82 7.48 -17.33 9.14
C CYS A 82 7.52 -16.06 8.29
N ILE A 83 8.57 -15.23 8.38
CA ILE A 83 8.68 -14.00 7.58
C ILE A 83 8.45 -14.25 6.08
N PRO A 84 9.17 -15.18 5.43
CA PRO A 84 8.95 -15.41 3.99
C PRO A 84 7.55 -15.97 3.70
N ILE A 85 6.99 -16.76 4.61
CA ILE A 85 5.64 -17.32 4.45
C ILE A 85 4.60 -16.20 4.51
N VAL A 86 4.68 -15.32 5.50
CA VAL A 86 3.79 -14.17 5.66
C VAL A 86 3.90 -13.23 4.46
N ALA A 87 5.13 -12.94 4.05
CA ALA A 87 5.37 -12.06 2.89
C ALA A 87 4.77 -12.65 1.61
N GLY A 88 4.93 -13.96 1.40
CA GLY A 88 4.34 -14.65 0.25
C GLY A 88 2.83 -14.63 0.24
N ILE A 89 2.21 -14.91 1.39
CA ILE A 89 0.74 -14.84 1.54
C ILE A 89 0.24 -13.43 1.30
N ALA A 90 0.88 -12.42 1.90
CA ALA A 90 0.49 -11.03 1.73
C ALA A 90 0.63 -10.58 0.27
N TYR A 91 1.69 -11.02 -0.41
CA TYR A 91 1.89 -10.74 -1.83
C TYR A 91 0.77 -11.31 -2.69
N GLU A 92 0.39 -12.56 -2.45
CA GLU A 92 -0.71 -13.20 -3.18
C GLU A 92 -2.05 -12.50 -2.92
N ILE A 93 -2.30 -12.07 -1.69
CA ILE A 93 -3.49 -11.30 -1.35
C ILE A 93 -3.52 -9.98 -2.12
N ILE A 94 -2.41 -9.24 -2.12
CA ILE A 94 -2.35 -7.94 -2.80
C ILE A 94 -2.48 -8.09 -4.33
N LYS A 95 -1.89 -9.13 -4.88
CA LYS A 95 -2.02 -9.47 -6.29
C LYS A 95 -3.47 -9.78 -6.65
N PHE A 96 -4.15 -10.55 -5.81
CA PHE A 96 -5.57 -10.87 -5.97
C PHE A 96 -6.43 -9.59 -5.90
N LEU A 97 -6.20 -8.73 -4.92
CA LEU A 97 -6.92 -7.47 -4.76
C LEU A 97 -6.73 -6.52 -5.96
N GLY A 98 -5.55 -6.54 -6.57
CA GLY A 98 -5.28 -5.74 -7.75
C GLY A 98 -5.87 -6.32 -9.04
N LYS A 99 -6.04 -7.64 -9.09
CA LYS A 99 -6.57 -8.34 -10.28
C LYS A 99 -8.09 -8.27 -10.37
N TYR A 100 -8.77 -8.42 -9.25
CA TYR A 100 -10.23 -8.45 -9.20
C TYR A 100 -10.76 -7.14 -8.62
N ASN A 101 -11.71 -6.52 -9.33
CA ASN A 101 -12.34 -5.28 -8.91
C ASN A 101 -13.82 -5.55 -8.62
N ASN A 102 -14.09 -6.26 -7.53
CA ASN A 102 -15.44 -6.54 -7.07
C ASN A 102 -15.66 -5.94 -5.67
N LYS A 103 -16.88 -6.08 -5.15
CA LYS A 103 -17.27 -5.53 -3.85
C LYS A 103 -16.46 -6.10 -2.69
N PHE A 104 -16.13 -7.39 -2.75
CA PHE A 104 -15.32 -8.07 -1.74
C PHE A 104 -13.89 -7.53 -1.67
N THR A 105 -13.22 -7.39 -2.83
CA THR A 105 -11.86 -6.86 -2.88
C THR A 105 -11.78 -5.41 -2.42
N LYS A 106 -12.80 -4.61 -2.70
CA LYS A 106 -12.89 -3.24 -2.20
C LYS A 106 -13.00 -3.18 -0.69
N ILE A 107 -13.80 -4.06 -0.09
CA ILE A 107 -13.97 -4.13 1.37
C ILE A 107 -12.65 -4.54 2.03
N VAL A 108 -11.97 -5.56 1.52
CA VAL A 108 -10.70 -6.05 2.07
C VAL A 108 -9.58 -5.02 1.93
N ALA A 109 -9.53 -4.30 0.83
CA ALA A 109 -8.52 -3.27 0.58
C ALA A 109 -8.81 -1.94 1.32
N TYR A 110 -10.03 -1.73 1.77
CA TYR A 110 -10.48 -0.45 2.33
C TYR A 110 -9.61 0.05 3.50
N PRO A 111 -9.28 -0.76 4.54
CA PRO A 111 -8.45 -0.27 5.63
C PRO A 111 -7.07 0.21 5.19
N GLY A 112 -6.41 -0.52 4.28
CA GLY A 112 -5.13 -0.14 3.72
C GLY A 112 -5.22 1.15 2.91
N MET A 113 -6.27 1.30 2.11
CA MET A 113 -6.52 2.52 1.34
C MET A 113 -6.81 3.73 2.24
N MET A 114 -7.48 3.52 3.37
CA MET A 114 -7.68 4.59 4.36
C MET A 114 -6.36 5.09 4.94
N LEU A 115 -5.40 4.19 5.19
CA LEU A 115 -4.05 4.58 5.61
C LEU A 115 -3.35 5.42 4.54
N GLN A 116 -3.58 5.14 3.28
CA GLN A 116 -2.99 5.91 2.19
C GLN A 116 -3.46 7.36 2.16
N LYS A 117 -4.62 7.68 2.73
CA LYS A 117 -5.05 9.08 2.87
C LYS A 117 -4.10 9.89 3.74
N PHE A 118 -3.42 9.25 4.68
CA PHE A 118 -2.41 9.88 5.53
C PHE A 118 -1.01 9.82 4.95
N THR A 119 -0.70 8.82 4.12
CA THR A 119 0.63 8.60 3.54
C THR A 119 0.77 9.12 2.12
N THR A 120 -0.31 9.62 1.53
CA THR A 120 -0.29 10.29 0.23
C THR A 120 -0.94 11.65 0.33
N LYS A 121 -0.51 12.57 -0.53
CA LYS A 121 -1.11 13.89 -0.68
C LYS A 121 -1.34 14.16 -2.17
N GLU A 122 -2.24 15.09 -2.46
CA GLU A 122 -2.49 15.49 -3.83
C GLU A 122 -1.26 16.15 -4.44
N PRO A 123 -0.68 15.60 -5.52
CA PRO A 123 0.50 16.17 -6.13
C PRO A 123 0.16 17.38 -7.02
N ASP A 124 1.16 18.25 -7.23
CA ASP A 124 1.07 19.29 -8.22
C ASP A 124 1.54 18.79 -9.61
N ASP A 125 1.45 19.64 -10.62
CA ASP A 125 1.78 19.26 -12.00
C ASP A 125 3.26 18.91 -12.19
N GLU A 126 4.16 19.64 -11.52
CA GLU A 126 5.59 19.36 -11.56
C GLU A 126 5.93 18.00 -10.95
N GLN A 127 5.28 17.65 -9.85
CA GLN A 127 5.46 16.36 -9.19
C GLN A 127 4.92 15.21 -10.05
N LEU A 128 3.81 15.40 -10.72
CA LEU A 128 3.28 14.42 -11.68
C LEU A 128 4.23 14.21 -12.85
N GLU A 129 4.81 15.30 -13.37
CA GLU A 129 5.79 15.24 -14.46
C GLU A 129 7.03 14.44 -14.07
N VAL A 130 7.52 14.61 -12.85
CA VAL A 130 8.65 13.83 -12.32
C VAL A 130 8.31 12.35 -12.20
N ALA A 131 7.09 12.02 -11.75
CA ALA A 131 6.65 10.63 -11.59
C ALA A 131 6.44 9.92 -12.94
N LEU A 132 6.07 10.67 -13.96
CA LEU A 132 5.89 10.14 -15.31
C LEU A 132 7.25 10.07 -16.03
#